data_4c2a639c75a1493b5a8f344d605cfc07
#
_entry.id   4c2a639c75a1493b5a8f344d605cfc07
#
_cell.length_a   1.000
_cell.length_b   1.000
_cell.length_c   1.000
_cell.angle_alpha   90.00
_cell.angle_beta   90.00
_cell.angle_gamma   90.00
#
_symmetry.space_group_name_H-M   'P 1'
#
loop_
_entity.id
_entity.type
_entity.pdbx_description
1 polymer ?
#
loop_
_entity_poly.entity_id
_entity_poly.type
_entity_poly.pdbx_seq_one_letter_code
_entity_poly.pdbx_strand_id
1 'polypeptide(L)'
;MRRLILFLLFFVMIGAVHAQFTYGTTGLLNMPTADMQRDKTFMFGGGFLEKHATPARWTYNTFNYYFDITIFPWLEVSYICTLHKAMEVDPAYGPGFWVPSTYGKFVNQDRNFAVRLRLWKEGWWKPWTPQIVLGANDALNNSWTEGSKIEMSSATANGFYSRYYLAVTKHLSMKEVGEWGLHLAYVYNRRKDYPLNGPAIGANFRFSLSPTSFINKAINNLNLMAEYDSKSINCGFEYSFWKDYINA
;
A
#
# COMPACT_ATOMS: atom_id res chain seq x y z
N MET A 1 -23.18 -19.36 -19.07
CA MET A 1 -21.72 -19.34 -19.18
C MET A 1 -21.18 -18.18 -20.06
N ARG A 2 -21.59 -18.05 -21.33
CA ARG A 2 -21.10 -16.95 -22.21
C ARG A 2 -21.29 -15.53 -21.65
N ARG A 3 -22.40 -15.24 -20.99
CA ARG A 3 -22.70 -13.92 -20.38
C ARG A 3 -21.87 -13.67 -19.11
N LEU A 4 -21.51 -14.70 -18.37
CA LEU A 4 -20.64 -14.62 -17.19
C LEU A 4 -19.18 -14.34 -17.59
N ILE A 5 -18.74 -14.94 -18.69
CA ILE A 5 -17.41 -14.71 -19.27
C ILE A 5 -17.32 -13.28 -19.83
N LEU A 6 -18.37 -12.77 -20.47
CA LEU A 6 -18.44 -11.38 -20.92
C LEU A 6 -18.49 -10.39 -19.75
N PHE A 7 -19.13 -10.74 -18.65
CA PHE A 7 -19.16 -9.94 -17.43
C PHE A 7 -17.78 -9.91 -16.74
N LEU A 8 -17.07 -11.05 -16.70
CA LEU A 8 -15.68 -11.12 -16.25
C LEU A 8 -14.71 -10.37 -17.17
N LEU A 9 -14.93 -10.42 -18.48
CA LEU A 9 -14.11 -9.68 -19.45
C LEU A 9 -14.35 -8.16 -19.44
N PHE A 10 -15.51 -7.71 -18.99
CA PHE A 10 -15.81 -6.27 -18.87
C PHE A 10 -15.12 -5.60 -17.67
N PHE A 11 -14.71 -6.38 -16.66
CA PHE A 11 -13.96 -5.91 -15.49
C PHE A 11 -12.44 -5.81 -15.70
N VAL A 12 -11.96 -6.20 -16.86
CA VAL A 12 -10.53 -6.17 -17.19
C VAL A 12 -10.21 -4.89 -17.96
N MET A 13 -10.34 -3.75 -17.30
CA MET A 13 -9.87 -2.48 -17.86
C MET A 13 -8.48 -2.14 -17.35
N ILE A 14 -7.59 -2.07 -18.29
CA ILE A 14 -6.13 -1.91 -18.21
C ILE A 14 -5.74 -0.62 -17.49
N GLY A 15 -4.99 -0.71 -16.43
CA GLY A 15 -4.27 0.38 -15.81
C GLY A 15 -2.98 -0.14 -15.21
N ALA A 16 -1.90 0.62 -15.31
CA ALA A 16 -0.69 0.34 -14.55
C ALA A 16 -1.06 0.34 -13.07
N VAL A 17 -0.96 -0.82 -12.42
CA VAL A 17 -1.37 -1.03 -11.05
C VAL A 17 -0.12 -0.96 -10.19
N HIS A 18 0.00 0.08 -9.38
CA HIS A 18 1.03 0.21 -8.37
C HIS A 18 0.40 -0.07 -7.01
N ALA A 19 0.52 -1.30 -6.54
CA ALA A 19 0.05 -1.65 -5.22
C ALA A 19 1.14 -1.46 -4.19
N GLN A 20 0.89 -0.63 -3.20
CA GLN A 20 1.67 -0.64 -1.99
C GLN A 20 1.37 -1.93 -1.22
N PHE A 21 2.32 -2.84 -1.27
CA PHE A 21 2.19 -4.20 -0.75
C PHE A 21 1.71 -4.25 0.71
N THR A 22 2.30 -3.41 1.58
CA THR A 22 2.01 -3.44 3.02
C THR A 22 0.63 -2.87 3.37
N TYR A 23 0.13 -1.91 2.61
CA TYR A 23 -1.07 -1.14 2.95
C TYR A 23 -2.26 -1.37 2.01
N GLY A 24 -2.08 -2.17 0.96
CA GLY A 24 -3.14 -2.50 0.01
C GLY A 24 -3.71 -1.32 -0.78
N THR A 25 -2.98 -0.21 -0.85
CA THR A 25 -3.33 0.99 -1.61
C THR A 25 -2.24 1.30 -2.63
N THR A 26 -2.48 2.22 -3.54
CA THR A 26 -1.41 2.69 -4.44
C THR A 26 -0.31 3.42 -3.65
N GLY A 27 0.95 3.07 -3.91
CA GLY A 27 2.12 3.63 -3.21
C GLY A 27 3.44 2.99 -3.67
N LEU A 28 4.53 3.30 -2.99
CA LEU A 28 5.79 2.55 -3.13
C LEU A 28 5.79 1.32 -2.22
N LEU A 29 6.90 1.02 -1.55
CA LEU A 29 6.98 -0.15 -0.67
C LEU A 29 6.18 0.08 0.63
N ASN A 30 6.52 1.10 1.41
CA ASN A 30 5.85 1.48 2.65
C ASN A 30 5.29 2.89 2.63
N MET A 31 5.92 3.83 1.90
CA MET A 31 5.46 5.20 1.85
C MET A 31 4.26 5.38 0.91
N PRO A 32 3.28 6.20 1.27
CA PRO A 32 2.20 6.56 0.36
C PRO A 32 2.71 7.51 -0.73
N THR A 33 2.16 7.37 -1.93
CA THR A 33 2.36 8.31 -3.04
C THR A 33 1.07 9.04 -3.39
N ALA A 34 1.13 10.04 -4.25
CA ALA A 34 -0.07 10.64 -4.80
C ALA A 34 -0.61 9.90 -6.03
N ASP A 35 0.05 8.84 -6.50
CA ASP A 35 -0.46 8.03 -7.59
C ASP A 35 -1.76 7.36 -7.20
N MET A 36 -2.66 7.29 -8.15
CA MET A 36 -3.94 6.60 -8.00
C MET A 36 -4.22 5.77 -9.24
N GLN A 37 -4.90 4.68 -9.03
CA GLN A 37 -5.36 3.85 -10.14
C GLN A 37 -6.29 4.64 -11.07
N ARG A 38 -6.47 4.12 -12.27
CA ARG A 38 -7.46 4.67 -13.21
C ARG A 38 -8.86 4.53 -12.64
N ASP A 39 -9.75 5.41 -13.09
CA ASP A 39 -11.18 5.34 -12.78
C ASP A 39 -11.74 3.94 -13.05
N LYS A 40 -12.57 3.45 -12.13
CA LYS A 40 -13.22 2.14 -12.19
C LYS A 40 -12.26 0.94 -12.26
N THR A 41 -11.06 1.08 -11.73
CA THR A 41 -10.13 -0.04 -11.58
C THR A 41 -10.41 -0.76 -10.26
N PHE A 42 -10.48 -2.08 -10.34
CA PHE A 42 -10.50 -2.97 -9.19
C PHE A 42 -9.21 -3.76 -9.15
N MET A 43 -8.57 -3.75 -8.01
CA MET A 43 -7.33 -4.45 -7.74
C MET A 43 -7.50 -5.35 -6.53
N PHE A 44 -6.88 -6.51 -6.57
CA PHE A 44 -6.78 -7.39 -5.41
C PHE A 44 -5.40 -8.02 -5.37
N GLY A 45 -4.97 -8.36 -4.19
CA GLY A 45 -3.67 -8.98 -4.01
C GLY A 45 -3.47 -9.50 -2.61
N GLY A 46 -2.29 -9.98 -2.38
CA GLY A 46 -1.84 -10.43 -1.07
C GLY A 46 -0.35 -10.54 -1.04
N GLY A 47 0.18 -10.61 0.17
CA GLY A 47 1.60 -10.60 0.33
C GLY A 47 2.09 -11.34 1.57
N PHE A 48 3.34 -11.74 1.46
CA PHE A 48 4.11 -12.27 2.58
C PHE A 48 4.84 -11.12 3.26
N LEU A 49 4.59 -10.93 4.55
CA LEU A 49 5.21 -9.90 5.37
C LEU A 49 6.28 -10.55 6.26
N GLU A 50 7.53 -10.35 5.88
CA GLU A 50 8.66 -10.80 6.66
C GLU A 50 8.80 -9.93 7.90
N LYS A 51 9.03 -10.53 9.08
CA LYS A 51 9.01 -9.86 10.39
C LYS A 51 9.97 -8.67 10.52
N HIS A 52 11.10 -8.68 9.83
CA HIS A 52 12.08 -7.59 9.86
C HIS A 52 11.78 -6.48 8.85
N ALA A 53 11.04 -6.82 7.77
CA ALA A 53 10.62 -5.88 6.75
C ALA A 53 9.34 -5.14 7.13
N THR A 54 8.57 -5.69 8.07
CA THR A 54 7.38 -5.01 8.57
C THR A 54 7.75 -3.98 9.63
N PRO A 55 7.16 -2.81 9.58
CA PRO A 55 7.33 -1.82 10.63
C PRO A 55 6.73 -2.23 11.97
N ALA A 56 6.07 -3.37 12.03
CA ALA A 56 5.37 -3.83 13.21
C ALA A 56 6.29 -4.49 14.25
N ARG A 57 5.77 -4.62 15.46
CA ARG A 57 6.45 -5.29 16.57
C ARG A 57 6.34 -6.81 16.53
N TRP A 58 5.95 -7.37 15.41
CA TRP A 58 5.73 -8.81 15.29
C TRP A 58 7.04 -9.57 15.30
N THR A 59 7.03 -10.68 16.00
CA THR A 59 8.17 -11.61 16.10
C THR A 59 8.06 -12.76 15.10
N TYR A 60 7.04 -12.73 14.26
CA TYR A 60 6.71 -13.79 13.29
C TYR A 60 6.43 -13.20 11.91
N ASN A 61 6.65 -14.01 10.90
CA ASN A 61 6.24 -13.72 9.54
C ASN A 61 4.72 -13.86 9.40
N THR A 62 4.10 -13.02 8.61
CA THR A 62 2.67 -13.05 8.40
C THR A 62 2.28 -12.79 6.94
N PHE A 63 1.00 -12.77 6.70
CA PHE A 63 0.41 -12.55 5.38
C PHE A 63 -0.66 -11.48 5.48
N ASN A 64 -0.83 -10.76 4.39
CA ASN A 64 -2.00 -9.90 4.19
C ASN A 64 -2.68 -10.25 2.86
N TYR A 65 -3.92 -9.81 2.74
CA TYR A 65 -4.63 -9.73 1.48
C TYR A 65 -5.43 -8.42 1.43
N TYR A 66 -5.67 -7.93 0.25
CA TYR A 66 -6.34 -6.65 0.08
C TYR A 66 -7.22 -6.62 -1.17
N PHE A 67 -8.18 -5.70 -1.14
CA PHE A 67 -9.00 -5.28 -2.25
C PHE A 67 -8.92 -3.76 -2.32
N ASP A 68 -8.75 -3.24 -3.50
CA ASP A 68 -8.68 -1.80 -3.75
C ASP A 68 -9.54 -1.44 -4.96
N ILE A 69 -10.28 -0.36 -4.86
CA ILE A 69 -11.15 0.10 -5.94
C ILE A 69 -11.07 1.63 -6.08
N THR A 70 -10.79 2.07 -7.29
CA THR A 70 -10.93 3.48 -7.66
C THR A 70 -12.35 3.71 -8.19
N ILE A 71 -13.22 4.22 -7.32
CA ILE A 71 -14.64 4.43 -7.62
C ILE A 71 -14.82 5.60 -8.59
N PHE A 72 -14.06 6.66 -8.37
CA PHE A 72 -14.00 7.85 -9.21
C PHE A 72 -12.54 8.25 -9.44
N PRO A 73 -12.25 9.06 -10.47
CA PRO A 73 -10.87 9.49 -10.73
C PRO A 73 -10.18 10.20 -9.55
N TRP A 74 -10.94 10.59 -8.55
CA TRP A 74 -10.48 11.30 -7.36
C TRP A 74 -10.68 10.53 -6.04
N LEU A 75 -11.31 9.34 -6.08
CA LEU A 75 -11.62 8.53 -4.89
C LEU A 75 -11.18 7.09 -5.07
N GLU A 76 -10.24 6.66 -4.26
CA GLU A 76 -9.78 5.27 -4.11
C GLU A 76 -10.13 4.80 -2.69
N VAL A 77 -10.69 3.61 -2.57
CA VAL A 77 -10.99 2.97 -1.29
C VAL A 77 -10.43 1.57 -1.29
N SER A 78 -9.88 1.15 -0.16
CA SER A 78 -9.36 -0.19 -0.04
C SER A 78 -9.73 -0.85 1.28
N TYR A 79 -9.70 -2.18 1.25
CA TYR A 79 -9.78 -3.05 2.41
C TYR A 79 -8.54 -3.90 2.46
N ILE A 80 -7.90 -3.96 3.62
CA ILE A 80 -6.76 -4.85 3.86
C ILE A 80 -7.01 -5.67 5.12
N CYS A 81 -6.62 -6.93 5.07
CA CYS A 81 -6.67 -7.83 6.21
C CYS A 81 -5.29 -8.43 6.44
N THR A 82 -4.75 -8.24 7.64
CA THR A 82 -3.49 -8.83 8.06
C THR A 82 -3.77 -9.95 9.07
N LEU A 83 -3.09 -11.07 8.90
CA LEU A 83 -3.27 -12.24 9.74
C LEU A 83 -2.34 -12.17 10.95
N HIS A 84 -2.88 -12.42 12.15
CA HIS A 84 -2.12 -12.45 13.39
C HIS A 84 -2.00 -13.86 13.93
N LYS A 85 -0.76 -14.22 14.31
CA LYS A 85 -0.42 -15.52 14.86
C LYS A 85 -0.56 -15.49 16.38
N ALA A 86 -1.26 -16.47 16.93
CA ALA A 86 -1.31 -16.65 18.37
C ALA A 86 0.03 -17.14 18.93
N MET A 87 0.49 -16.47 19.97
CA MET A 87 1.76 -16.76 20.66
C MET A 87 1.54 -16.78 22.16
N GLU A 88 2.38 -17.52 22.89
CA GLU A 88 2.32 -17.55 24.35
C GLU A 88 2.51 -16.17 24.96
N VAL A 89 3.46 -15.42 24.40
CA VAL A 89 3.67 -14.00 24.70
C VAL A 89 3.62 -13.25 23.39
N ASP A 90 2.58 -12.47 23.20
CA ASP A 90 2.41 -11.66 22.01
C ASP A 90 2.83 -10.21 22.30
N PRO A 91 3.72 -9.61 21.48
CA PRO A 91 4.14 -8.22 21.68
C PRO A 91 2.99 -7.21 21.66
N ALA A 92 1.91 -7.53 20.98
CA ALA A 92 0.75 -6.66 20.84
C ALA A 92 -0.28 -6.87 21.98
N TYR A 93 -0.49 -8.11 22.39
CA TYR A 93 -1.55 -8.49 23.35
C TYR A 93 -1.01 -8.88 24.73
N GLY A 94 0.29 -9.17 24.83
CA GLY A 94 0.92 -9.59 26.07
C GLY A 94 0.70 -11.07 26.42
N PRO A 95 1.19 -11.49 27.60
CA PRO A 95 1.07 -12.87 28.07
C PRO A 95 -0.38 -13.21 28.43
N GLY A 96 -0.77 -14.43 28.12
CA GLY A 96 -2.08 -14.97 28.51
C GLY A 96 -3.27 -14.53 27.67
N PHE A 97 -3.05 -13.72 26.64
CA PHE A 97 -4.11 -13.32 25.72
C PHE A 97 -4.62 -14.48 24.87
N TRP A 98 -3.72 -15.33 24.39
CA TRP A 98 -4.04 -16.48 23.56
C TRP A 98 -4.15 -17.75 24.41
N VAL A 99 -5.00 -18.68 23.99
CA VAL A 99 -5.10 -19.99 24.64
C VAL A 99 -4.08 -20.96 24.03
N PRO A 100 -3.49 -21.88 24.83
CA PRO A 100 -2.42 -22.78 24.35
C PRO A 100 -2.77 -23.59 23.10
N SER A 101 -4.03 -23.97 22.94
CA SER A 101 -4.51 -24.74 21.76
C SER A 101 -4.43 -23.96 20.45
N THR A 102 -4.24 -22.64 20.50
CA THR A 102 -4.15 -21.75 19.34
C THR A 102 -2.73 -21.34 19.01
N TYR A 103 -1.76 -21.61 19.88
CA TYR A 103 -0.38 -21.21 19.66
C TYR A 103 0.16 -21.71 18.32
N GLY A 104 0.83 -20.81 17.60
CA GLY A 104 1.35 -21.07 16.27
C GLY A 104 0.34 -20.95 15.11
N LYS A 105 -0.95 -20.80 15.40
CA LYS A 105 -2.00 -20.66 14.38
C LYS A 105 -2.36 -19.19 14.13
N PHE A 106 -2.74 -18.86 12.90
CA PHE A 106 -3.29 -17.56 12.55
C PHE A 106 -4.77 -17.52 12.91
N VAL A 107 -5.09 -16.95 14.07
CA VAL A 107 -6.45 -16.99 14.65
C VAL A 107 -7.11 -15.61 14.75
N ASN A 108 -6.38 -14.55 14.46
CA ASN A 108 -6.91 -13.19 14.45
C ASN A 108 -6.65 -12.49 13.12
N GLN A 109 -7.51 -11.54 12.79
CA GLN A 109 -7.48 -10.77 11.56
C GLN A 109 -7.56 -9.29 11.93
N ASP A 110 -6.51 -8.55 11.61
CA ASP A 110 -6.53 -7.09 11.64
C ASP A 110 -7.10 -6.58 10.32
N ARG A 111 -8.32 -6.06 10.38
CA ARG A 111 -9.08 -5.58 9.24
C ARG A 111 -9.07 -4.07 9.26
N ASN A 112 -8.59 -3.45 8.21
CA ASN A 112 -8.63 -2.01 8.11
C ASN A 112 -9.11 -1.54 6.73
N PHE A 113 -9.62 -0.31 6.70
CA PHE A 113 -10.10 0.36 5.51
C PHE A 113 -9.25 1.58 5.24
N ALA A 114 -8.98 1.83 3.98
CA ALA A 114 -8.29 3.02 3.55
C ALA A 114 -9.16 3.83 2.60
N VAL A 115 -8.96 5.14 2.64
CA VAL A 115 -9.56 6.08 1.70
C VAL A 115 -8.50 7.05 1.23
N ARG A 116 -8.51 7.35 -0.08
CA ARG A 116 -7.60 8.28 -0.71
C ARG A 116 -8.37 9.24 -1.60
N LEU A 117 -8.09 10.52 -1.44
CA LEU A 117 -8.75 11.60 -2.16
C LEU A 117 -7.71 12.38 -2.97
N ARG A 118 -7.83 12.38 -4.29
CA ARG A 118 -7.02 13.24 -5.15
C ARG A 118 -7.54 14.66 -5.06
N LEU A 119 -6.77 15.51 -4.42
CA LEU A 119 -7.09 16.94 -4.28
C LEU A 119 -6.66 17.72 -5.52
N TRP A 120 -5.58 17.28 -6.17
CA TRP A 120 -5.03 17.93 -7.36
C TRP A 120 -4.45 16.90 -8.32
N LYS A 121 -4.78 17.02 -9.61
CA LYS A 121 -4.24 16.15 -10.65
C LYS A 121 -2.95 16.75 -11.21
N GLU A 122 -1.97 15.90 -11.49
CA GLU A 122 -0.73 16.31 -12.15
C GLU A 122 -0.99 17.03 -13.47
N GLY A 123 -0.29 18.14 -13.66
CA GLY A 123 -0.39 18.95 -14.89
C GLY A 123 -1.72 19.71 -15.07
N TRP A 124 -2.60 19.73 -14.08
CA TRP A 124 -3.93 20.30 -14.20
C TRP A 124 -3.93 21.82 -14.50
N TRP A 125 -2.98 22.55 -13.91
CA TRP A 125 -2.81 23.98 -14.19
C TRP A 125 -1.67 24.23 -15.17
N LYS A 126 -0.47 23.70 -14.87
CA LYS A 126 0.73 23.81 -15.68
C LYS A 126 1.46 22.46 -15.69
N PRO A 127 2.26 22.15 -16.74
CA PRO A 127 2.95 20.85 -16.87
C PRO A 127 3.82 20.48 -15.66
N TRP A 128 4.33 21.46 -14.93
CA TRP A 128 5.18 21.24 -13.77
C TRP A 128 4.40 20.99 -12.46
N THR A 129 3.07 21.25 -12.43
CA THR A 129 2.28 21.05 -11.19
C THR A 129 2.21 19.58 -10.82
N PRO A 130 2.46 19.23 -9.54
CA PRO A 130 2.42 17.86 -9.09
C PRO A 130 0.99 17.36 -8.87
N GLN A 131 0.82 16.07 -8.65
CA GLN A 131 -0.37 15.46 -8.11
C GLN A 131 -0.37 15.54 -6.58
N ILE A 132 -1.54 15.73 -5.96
CA ILE A 132 -1.70 15.81 -4.51
C ILE A 132 -2.85 14.90 -4.08
N VAL A 133 -2.58 14.05 -3.10
CA VAL A 133 -3.53 13.11 -2.52
C VAL A 133 -3.53 13.24 -1.00
N LEU A 134 -4.72 13.34 -0.43
CA LEU A 134 -4.96 13.16 1.00
C LEU A 134 -5.44 11.74 1.24
N GLY A 135 -4.85 11.04 2.19
CA GLY A 135 -5.22 9.66 2.48
C GLY A 135 -5.32 9.37 3.97
N ALA A 136 -6.10 8.36 4.28
CA ALA A 136 -6.23 7.81 5.61
C ALA A 136 -6.37 6.29 5.53
N ASN A 137 -5.61 5.60 6.37
CA ASN A 137 -5.76 4.18 6.60
C ASN A 137 -6.33 4.00 8.00
N ASP A 138 -7.34 3.16 8.14
CA ASP A 138 -7.99 2.81 9.41
C ASP A 138 -8.42 4.03 10.24
N ALA A 139 -8.95 5.04 9.56
CA ALA A 139 -9.32 6.33 10.15
C ALA A 139 -10.42 6.23 11.22
N LEU A 140 -11.25 5.19 11.15
CA LEU A 140 -12.39 4.97 12.03
C LEU A 140 -12.05 4.06 13.23
N ASN A 141 -10.82 3.59 13.31
CA ASN A 141 -10.38 2.78 14.44
C ASN A 141 -10.24 3.64 15.70
N ASN A 142 -11.26 3.59 16.55
CA ASN A 142 -11.34 4.32 17.82
C ASN A 142 -10.65 3.61 18.99
N SER A 143 -9.89 2.54 18.76
CA SER A 143 -9.17 1.81 19.82
C SER A 143 -8.10 2.66 20.55
N TRP A 144 -7.96 3.92 20.17
CA TRP A 144 -6.99 4.90 20.68
C TRP A 144 -7.59 5.97 21.59
N THR A 145 -8.91 6.05 21.73
CA THR A 145 -9.53 7.06 22.58
C THR A 145 -9.43 6.64 24.02
N GLU A 146 -8.75 7.45 24.83
CA GLU A 146 -8.89 7.41 26.29
C GLU A 146 -10.38 7.41 26.62
N GLY A 147 -10.84 6.36 27.32
CA GLY A 147 -12.24 6.22 27.68
C GLY A 147 -13.05 5.21 26.87
N SER A 148 -12.49 4.55 25.88
CA SER A 148 -13.09 3.34 25.31
C SER A 148 -13.13 2.27 26.40
N LYS A 149 -14.33 1.76 26.70
CA LYS A 149 -14.51 0.66 27.67
C LYS A 149 -13.85 -0.65 27.28
N ILE A 150 -13.35 -0.74 26.07
CA ILE A 150 -12.44 -1.76 25.60
C ILE A 150 -11.08 -1.09 25.70
N GLU A 151 -10.45 -1.21 26.84
CA GLU A 151 -9.02 -0.95 27.02
C GLU A 151 -8.21 -1.95 26.19
N MET A 152 -8.27 -1.80 24.90
CA MET A 152 -7.21 -2.31 24.07
C MET A 152 -6.04 -1.38 24.34
N SER A 153 -5.13 -1.83 25.19
CA SER A 153 -3.97 -1.05 25.62
C SER A 153 -3.31 -0.40 24.41
N SER A 154 -2.63 0.71 24.62
CA SER A 154 -1.86 1.42 23.59
C SER A 154 -0.85 0.54 22.82
N ALA A 155 -0.71 -0.70 23.23
CA ALA A 155 0.10 -1.76 22.63
C ALA A 155 -0.70 -2.75 21.78
N THR A 156 -2.02 -2.63 21.68
CA THR A 156 -2.83 -3.63 21.01
C THR A 156 -2.79 -3.52 19.50
N ALA A 157 -2.97 -4.66 18.87
CA ALA A 157 -2.73 -4.94 17.47
C ALA A 157 -3.61 -4.13 16.49
N ASN A 158 -4.76 -3.68 16.92
CA ASN A 158 -5.61 -2.87 16.09
C ASN A 158 -5.04 -1.46 15.95
N GLY A 159 -4.87 -0.99 14.73
CA GLY A 159 -4.34 0.33 14.44
C GLY A 159 -2.85 0.37 14.13
N PHE A 160 -2.19 -0.74 13.88
CA PHE A 160 -0.83 -0.76 13.32
C PHE A 160 -0.75 0.02 12.02
N TYR A 161 -1.79 -0.04 11.21
CA TYR A 161 -1.87 0.61 9.92
C TYR A 161 -2.61 1.95 9.95
N SER A 162 -3.07 2.40 11.14
CA SER A 162 -3.76 3.68 11.28
C SER A 162 -2.80 4.82 10.98
N ARG A 163 -3.07 5.54 9.91
CA ARG A 163 -2.29 6.73 9.53
C ARG A 163 -3.15 7.69 8.72
N TYR A 164 -2.77 8.97 8.80
CA TYR A 164 -3.23 10.02 7.91
C TYR A 164 -2.03 10.54 7.15
N TYR A 165 -2.20 10.92 5.90
CA TYR A 165 -1.08 11.44 5.13
C TYR A 165 -1.51 12.42 4.05
N LEU A 166 -0.59 13.30 3.72
CA LEU A 166 -0.61 14.12 2.53
C LEU A 166 0.56 13.67 1.65
N ALA A 167 0.26 13.29 0.42
CA ALA A 167 1.27 12.85 -0.53
C ALA A 167 1.28 13.76 -1.76
N VAL A 168 2.47 13.97 -2.30
CA VAL A 168 2.72 14.77 -3.50
C VAL A 168 3.60 13.94 -4.44
N THR A 169 3.20 13.85 -5.70
CA THR A 169 3.93 13.09 -6.73
C THR A 169 4.12 13.93 -7.99
N LYS A 170 5.31 13.82 -8.58
CA LYS A 170 5.62 14.42 -9.88
C LYS A 170 6.33 13.40 -10.77
N HIS A 171 5.82 13.24 -11.99
CA HIS A 171 6.45 12.40 -13.00
C HIS A 171 7.29 13.22 -13.97
N LEU A 172 8.45 12.66 -14.35
CA LEU A 172 9.40 13.24 -15.28
C LEU A 172 9.70 12.20 -16.37
N SER A 173 9.06 12.36 -17.52
CA SER A 173 9.26 11.46 -18.66
C SER A 173 10.57 11.78 -19.38
N MET A 174 11.36 10.72 -19.62
CA MET A 174 12.58 10.75 -20.44
C MET A 174 12.32 9.93 -21.70
N LYS A 175 12.19 10.64 -22.83
CA LYS A 175 11.91 9.99 -24.13
C LYS A 175 12.84 8.81 -24.38
N GLU A 176 12.28 7.68 -24.80
CA GLU A 176 12.98 6.45 -25.18
C GLU A 176 13.82 5.78 -24.06
N VAL A 177 13.77 6.28 -22.84
CA VAL A 177 14.50 5.72 -21.70
C VAL A 177 13.53 5.24 -20.62
N GLY A 178 12.63 6.10 -20.15
CA GLY A 178 11.72 5.78 -19.08
C GLY A 178 11.08 6.99 -18.43
N GLU A 179 10.53 6.76 -17.26
CA GLU A 179 9.87 7.79 -16.46
C GLU A 179 10.30 7.69 -15.00
N TRP A 180 10.70 8.80 -14.44
CA TRP A 180 10.90 8.96 -13.00
C TRP A 180 9.59 9.38 -12.33
N GLY A 181 9.21 8.71 -11.27
CA GLY A 181 8.27 9.19 -10.27
C GLY A 181 9.04 9.73 -9.07
N LEU A 182 8.75 10.96 -8.68
CA LEU A 182 9.31 11.60 -7.48
C LEU A 182 8.20 11.82 -6.48
N HIS A 183 8.37 11.35 -5.25
CA HIS A 183 7.33 11.29 -4.26
C HIS A 183 7.78 11.94 -2.95
N LEU A 184 6.91 12.75 -2.39
CA LEU A 184 7.03 13.31 -1.04
C LEU A 184 5.75 13.01 -0.29
N ALA A 185 5.84 12.67 0.97
CA ALA A 185 4.69 12.54 1.83
C ALA A 185 5.00 13.02 3.24
N TYR A 186 3.96 13.46 3.93
CA TYR A 186 4.00 13.61 5.37
C TYR A 186 2.94 12.69 5.97
N VAL A 187 3.39 11.79 6.82
CA VAL A 187 2.55 10.78 7.44
C VAL A 187 2.39 11.09 8.92
N TYR A 188 1.17 11.08 9.38
CA TYR A 188 0.82 11.20 10.79
C TYR A 188 0.17 9.91 11.27
N ASN A 189 0.81 9.26 12.23
CA ASN A 189 0.26 8.15 12.97
C ASN A 189 0.09 8.58 14.43
N ARG A 190 -1.03 8.25 15.05
CA ARG A 190 -1.26 8.54 16.48
C ARG A 190 -0.26 7.78 17.38
N ARG A 191 0.23 6.66 16.93
CA ARG A 191 1.26 5.90 17.63
C ARG A 191 2.62 6.49 17.34
N LYS A 192 3.20 7.15 18.32
CA LYS A 192 4.54 7.75 18.23
C LYS A 192 5.67 6.73 18.10
N ASP A 193 5.43 5.52 18.58
CA ASP A 193 6.36 4.40 18.54
C ASP A 193 6.32 3.65 17.20
N TYR A 194 5.42 4.03 16.31
CA TYR A 194 5.25 3.41 15.02
C TYR A 194 6.11 4.11 13.96
N PRO A 195 6.79 3.35 13.09
CA PRO A 195 7.44 3.93 11.93
C PRO A 195 6.40 4.58 11.01
N LEU A 196 6.83 5.34 10.04
CA LEU A 196 5.97 6.14 9.15
C LEU A 196 5.20 7.23 9.91
N ASN A 197 5.88 7.92 10.79
CA ASN A 197 5.35 9.12 11.45
C ASN A 197 6.32 10.27 11.21
N GLY A 198 6.06 11.05 10.18
CA GLY A 198 6.91 12.15 9.75
C GLY A 198 7.06 12.26 8.23
N PRO A 199 8.08 12.98 7.76
CA PRO A 199 8.32 13.14 6.33
C PRO A 199 8.86 11.85 5.73
N ALA A 200 8.37 11.51 4.54
CA ALA A 200 8.83 10.43 3.71
C ALA A 200 9.15 10.94 2.31
N ILE A 201 10.18 10.37 1.70
CA ILE A 201 10.61 10.69 0.34
C ILE A 201 10.92 9.41 -0.42
N GLY A 202 10.54 9.37 -1.68
CA GLY A 202 10.82 8.21 -2.52
C GLY A 202 10.90 8.56 -3.99
N ALA A 203 11.44 7.64 -4.73
CA ALA A 203 11.49 7.70 -6.18
C ALA A 203 11.29 6.31 -6.75
N ASN A 204 10.69 6.28 -7.94
CA ASN A 204 10.68 5.08 -8.76
C ASN A 204 11.12 5.40 -10.18
N PHE A 205 11.60 4.38 -10.87
CA PHE A 205 11.95 4.47 -12.27
C PHE A 205 11.34 3.32 -13.05
N ARG A 206 10.53 3.67 -14.03
CA ARG A 206 9.92 2.74 -14.97
C ARG A 206 10.56 2.90 -16.34
N PHE A 207 11.04 1.81 -16.90
CA PHE A 207 11.66 1.80 -18.21
C PHE A 207 10.62 1.94 -19.33
N SER A 208 10.99 2.65 -20.40
CA SER A 208 10.19 2.82 -21.63
C SER A 208 11.11 2.79 -22.85
N LEU A 209 11.87 1.72 -23.00
CA LEU A 209 12.80 1.50 -24.11
C LEU A 209 12.04 1.11 -25.38
N SER A 210 12.59 1.44 -26.54
CA SER A 210 12.06 0.97 -27.82
C SER A 210 11.92 -0.56 -27.84
N PRO A 211 10.73 -1.14 -28.06
CA PRO A 211 10.45 -2.57 -27.87
C PRO A 211 10.96 -3.44 -29.03
N THR A 212 12.15 -3.13 -29.56
CA THR A 212 12.76 -3.80 -30.72
C THR A 212 13.35 -5.17 -30.36
N SER A 213 13.77 -5.36 -29.13
CA SER A 213 14.34 -6.63 -28.63
C SER A 213 13.50 -7.26 -27.53
N PHE A 214 13.66 -8.57 -27.32
CA PHE A 214 13.05 -9.26 -26.19
C PHE A 214 13.51 -8.70 -24.84
N ILE A 215 14.77 -8.32 -24.75
CA ILE A 215 15.36 -7.73 -23.54
C ILE A 215 14.69 -6.39 -23.22
N ASN A 216 14.53 -5.50 -24.18
CA ASN A 216 13.85 -4.22 -23.97
C ASN A 216 12.41 -4.40 -23.52
N LYS A 217 11.68 -5.35 -24.12
CA LYS A 217 10.32 -5.68 -23.70
C LYS A 217 10.26 -6.19 -22.27
N ALA A 218 11.21 -7.00 -21.85
CA ALA A 218 11.30 -7.49 -20.48
C ALA A 218 11.64 -6.37 -19.50
N ILE A 219 12.60 -5.50 -19.83
CA ILE A 219 13.00 -4.37 -18.98
C ILE A 219 11.87 -3.34 -18.83
N ASN A 220 11.08 -3.10 -19.88
CA ASN A 220 9.96 -2.16 -19.82
C ASN A 220 8.87 -2.55 -18.83
N ASN A 221 8.86 -3.80 -18.37
CA ASN A 221 7.94 -4.29 -17.36
C ASN A 221 8.49 -4.11 -15.92
N LEU A 222 9.70 -3.59 -15.79
CA LEU A 222 10.37 -3.40 -14.51
C LEU A 222 10.19 -1.97 -14.00
N ASN A 223 9.80 -1.84 -12.74
CA ASN A 223 9.72 -0.60 -12.00
C ASN A 223 10.65 -0.73 -10.78
N LEU A 224 11.70 0.08 -10.75
CA LEU A 224 12.64 0.14 -9.63
C LEU A 224 12.18 1.18 -8.64
N MET A 225 12.27 0.88 -7.35
CA MET A 225 11.77 1.74 -6.27
C MET A 225 12.81 1.91 -5.19
N ALA A 226 12.91 3.12 -4.67
CA ALA A 226 13.68 3.44 -3.47
C ALA A 226 12.93 4.49 -2.66
N GLU A 227 12.91 4.32 -1.34
CA GLU A 227 12.20 5.24 -0.46
C GLU A 227 12.88 5.35 0.91
N TYR A 228 12.67 6.49 1.54
CA TYR A 228 12.82 6.68 2.97
C TYR A 228 11.43 6.87 3.57
N ASP A 229 11.00 5.94 4.38
CA ASP A 229 9.64 5.85 4.92
C ASP A 229 9.44 6.58 6.25
N SER A 230 10.25 7.58 6.55
CA SER A 230 10.40 8.30 7.83
C SER A 230 11.18 7.57 8.93
N LYS A 231 11.58 6.33 8.70
CA LYS A 231 12.40 5.54 9.65
C LYS A 231 13.56 4.83 8.98
N SER A 232 13.31 4.15 7.88
CA SER A 232 14.26 3.29 7.19
C SER A 232 14.32 3.58 5.69
N ILE A 233 15.45 3.25 5.09
CA ILE A 233 15.61 3.26 3.64
C ILE A 233 15.24 1.88 3.14
N ASN A 234 14.29 1.84 2.21
CA ASN A 234 13.84 0.61 1.57
C ASN A 234 14.09 0.71 0.07
N CYS A 235 14.49 -0.39 -0.53
CA CYS A 235 14.63 -0.52 -1.99
C CYS A 235 13.91 -1.78 -2.44
N GLY A 236 13.33 -1.72 -3.61
CA GLY A 236 12.63 -2.85 -4.19
C GLY A 236 12.39 -2.68 -5.67
N PHE A 237 11.71 -3.62 -6.23
CA PHE A 237 11.26 -3.57 -7.61
C PHE A 237 9.90 -4.23 -7.74
N GLU A 238 9.18 -3.83 -8.76
CA GLU A 238 7.93 -4.44 -9.20
C GLU A 238 8.10 -4.90 -10.64
N TYR A 239 7.59 -6.06 -10.97
CA TYR A 239 7.58 -6.56 -12.32
C TYR A 239 6.16 -6.80 -12.80
N SER A 240 5.79 -6.15 -13.89
CA SER A 240 4.47 -6.26 -14.48
C SER A 240 4.44 -7.40 -15.51
N PHE A 241 3.51 -8.32 -15.33
CA PHE A 241 3.23 -9.38 -16.27
C PHE A 241 1.96 -9.06 -17.05
N TRP A 242 1.85 -9.66 -18.23
CA TRP A 242 0.64 -9.66 -19.03
C TRP A 242 -0.04 -8.28 -19.13
N LYS A 243 0.69 -7.29 -19.65
CA LYS A 243 0.18 -5.92 -19.87
C LYS A 243 -0.32 -5.23 -18.58
N ASP A 244 0.42 -5.35 -17.51
CA ASP A 244 0.12 -4.75 -16.19
C ASP A 244 -1.11 -5.32 -15.46
N TYR A 245 -1.64 -6.48 -15.88
CA TYR A 245 -2.73 -7.12 -15.13
C TYR A 245 -2.24 -7.86 -13.89
N ILE A 246 -1.02 -8.35 -13.92
CA ILE A 246 -0.40 -9.10 -12.83
C ILE A 246 0.92 -8.44 -12.50
N ASN A 247 1.07 -8.00 -11.25
CA ASN A 247 2.29 -7.38 -10.73
C ASN A 247 2.83 -8.21 -9.56
N ALA A 248 4.15 -8.35 -9.49
CA ALA A 248 4.85 -9.08 -8.44
C ALA A 248 6.14 -8.34 -8.03
#